data_aaba0b301c71d00edb70d5892c3d151c
#
_entry.id   aaba0b301c71d00edb70d5892c3d151c
#
_cell.length_a   1.000
_cell.length_b   1.000
_cell.length_c   1.000
_cell.angle_alpha   90.00
_cell.angle_beta   90.00
_cell.angle_gamma   90.00
#
_symmetry.space_group_name_H-M   'P 1'
#
loop_
_entity.id
_entity.type
_entity.pdbx_description
1 polymer ?
#
loop_
_entity_poly.entity_id
_entity_poly.type
_entity_poly.pdbx_seq_one_letter_code
_entity_poly.pdbx_strand_id
1 'polypeptide(L)'
;MRPLAELIRPNIRTLAPYSTARDEYGGQRIDVWLDANESPYDNGVNRYPDPRQQRLREMLAARKGIAADRIFIGSGSDEAIDLAYRIFCVPGRDNAVSISPTYGMYRVAADTNDVELREVPLGDDFSLPVERLLAAADERSKLLWLCSPNNPTGNAF
;
A
#
# COMPACT_ATOMS: atom_id res chain seq x y z
N MET A 1 -16.48 -13.28 7.32
CA MET A 1 -15.46 -12.38 6.72
C MET A 1 -14.59 -13.22 5.79
N ARG A 2 -14.32 -12.78 4.56
CA ARG A 2 -13.44 -13.53 3.64
C ARG A 2 -11.99 -13.42 4.14
N PRO A 3 -11.19 -14.50 4.07
CA PRO A 3 -9.76 -14.43 4.37
C PRO A 3 -9.04 -13.44 3.44
N LEU A 4 -8.04 -12.72 3.95
CA LEU A 4 -7.30 -11.72 3.16
C LEU A 4 -6.73 -12.32 1.86
N ALA A 5 -6.23 -13.55 1.93
CA ALA A 5 -5.69 -14.25 0.77
C ALA A 5 -6.68 -14.44 -0.40
N GLU A 6 -7.99 -14.48 -0.11
CA GLU A 6 -9.04 -14.59 -1.13
C GLU A 6 -9.39 -13.24 -1.77
N LEU A 7 -9.02 -12.13 -1.12
CA LEU A 7 -9.23 -10.78 -1.63
C LEU A 7 -8.12 -10.35 -2.60
N ILE A 8 -6.94 -10.98 -2.50
CA ILE A 8 -5.81 -10.69 -3.37
C ILE A 8 -6.10 -11.19 -4.79
N ARG A 9 -5.73 -10.40 -5.79
CA ARG A 9 -5.84 -10.79 -7.20
C ARG A 9 -5.10 -12.11 -7.45
N PRO A 10 -5.65 -13.03 -8.25
CA PRO A 10 -5.07 -14.36 -8.46
C PRO A 10 -3.61 -14.33 -8.92
N ASN A 11 -3.27 -13.45 -9.87
CA ASN A 11 -1.91 -13.29 -10.39
C ASN A 11 -0.93 -12.73 -9.35
N ILE A 12 -1.40 -11.88 -8.43
CA ILE A 12 -0.57 -11.34 -7.35
C ILE A 12 -0.34 -12.39 -6.27
N ARG A 13 -1.38 -13.17 -5.95
CA ARG A 13 -1.29 -14.24 -4.95
C ARG A 13 -0.24 -15.31 -5.30
N THR A 14 -0.02 -15.56 -6.57
CA THR A 14 0.94 -16.55 -7.07
C THR A 14 2.26 -15.94 -7.50
N LEU A 15 2.44 -14.62 -7.36
CA LEU A 15 3.64 -13.92 -7.74
C LEU A 15 4.81 -14.34 -6.85
N ALA A 16 5.88 -14.85 -7.46
CA ALA A 16 7.13 -15.05 -6.75
C ALA A 16 7.84 -13.70 -6.57
N PRO A 17 8.20 -13.32 -5.35
CA PRO A 17 8.96 -12.09 -5.14
C PRO A 17 10.34 -12.21 -5.79
N TYR A 18 10.86 -11.08 -6.26
CA TYR A 18 12.25 -11.02 -6.71
C TYR A 18 13.19 -11.29 -5.53
N SER A 19 14.14 -12.20 -5.70
CA SER A 19 15.22 -12.45 -4.75
C SER A 19 16.50 -11.81 -5.28
N THR A 20 17.18 -11.04 -4.44
CA THR A 20 18.50 -10.51 -4.75
C THR A 20 19.56 -11.56 -4.49
N ALA A 21 20.70 -11.51 -5.20
CA ALA A 21 21.83 -12.41 -4.93
C ALA A 21 22.25 -12.34 -3.44
N ARG A 22 22.11 -11.15 -2.85
CA ARG A 22 22.45 -10.91 -1.43
C ARG A 22 21.50 -11.62 -0.44
N ASP A 23 20.24 -11.82 -0.81
CA ASP A 23 19.27 -12.59 -0.02
C ASP A 23 19.66 -14.06 0.14
N GLU A 24 20.44 -14.61 -0.82
CA GLU A 24 20.85 -16.02 -0.82
C GLU A 24 21.97 -16.31 0.18
N TYR A 25 22.72 -15.28 0.60
CA TYR A 25 23.88 -15.44 1.50
C TYR A 25 23.54 -15.39 3.00
N GLY A 26 22.30 -15.17 3.35
CA GLY A 26 21.67 -15.46 4.65
C GLY A 26 22.49 -15.23 5.92
N GLY A 27 23.14 -14.07 6.11
CA GLY A 27 23.84 -13.74 7.35
C GLY A 27 25.28 -14.22 7.46
N GLN A 28 25.87 -14.77 6.39
CA GLN A 28 27.32 -15.08 6.35
C GLN A 28 28.14 -13.78 6.31
N ARG A 29 29.26 -13.77 7.03
CA ARG A 29 30.20 -12.67 6.92
C ARG A 29 30.94 -12.77 5.59
N ILE A 30 30.77 -11.76 4.75
CA ILE A 30 31.42 -11.64 3.45
C ILE A 30 32.33 -10.43 3.49
N ASP A 31 33.63 -10.62 3.27
CA ASP A 31 34.62 -9.55 3.31
C ASP A 31 34.68 -8.79 1.96
N VAL A 32 34.36 -9.47 0.86
CA VAL A 32 34.36 -8.88 -0.48
C VAL A 32 33.09 -9.28 -1.23
N TRP A 33 32.28 -8.29 -1.58
CA TRP A 33 31.06 -8.46 -2.34
C TRP A 33 31.33 -8.29 -3.84
N LEU A 34 31.02 -9.32 -4.64
CA LEU A 34 31.11 -9.32 -6.09
C LEU A 34 29.78 -9.77 -6.74
N ASP A 35 28.69 -9.60 -6.01
CA ASP A 35 27.35 -10.09 -6.33
C ASP A 35 26.50 -9.09 -7.13
N ALA A 36 26.96 -7.85 -7.24
CA ALA A 36 26.21 -6.79 -7.89
C ALA A 36 27.13 -5.77 -8.59
N ASN A 37 26.57 -5.05 -9.56
CA ASN A 37 27.27 -4.01 -10.29
C ASN A 37 27.30 -2.71 -9.45
N GLU A 38 28.19 -2.67 -8.46
CA GLU A 38 28.36 -1.57 -7.53
C GLU A 38 29.72 -0.85 -7.75
N SER A 39 29.77 0.44 -7.40
CA SER A 39 31.03 1.18 -7.41
C SER A 39 31.98 0.63 -6.33
N PRO A 40 33.25 0.36 -6.65
CA PRO A 40 34.25 -0.06 -5.66
C PRO A 40 34.70 1.08 -4.76
N TYR A 41 34.42 2.34 -5.13
CA TYR A 41 34.84 3.52 -4.38
C TYR A 41 33.80 3.87 -3.33
N ASP A 42 34.19 3.79 -2.06
CA ASP A 42 33.29 4.11 -0.94
C ASP A 42 33.04 5.62 -0.87
N ASN A 43 31.77 5.99 -1.02
CA ASN A 43 31.27 7.34 -0.86
C ASN A 43 30.06 7.40 0.08
N GLY A 44 29.84 6.31 0.85
CA GLY A 44 28.70 6.16 1.77
C GLY A 44 27.39 5.78 1.12
N VAL A 45 27.28 5.82 -0.22
CA VAL A 45 26.07 5.47 -0.99
C VAL A 45 26.39 4.65 -2.24
N ASN A 46 27.55 4.00 -2.27
CA ASN A 46 28.05 3.21 -3.40
C ASN A 46 27.47 1.80 -3.47
N ARG A 47 26.74 1.38 -2.46
CA ARG A 47 26.12 0.05 -2.37
C ARG A 47 24.63 0.13 -2.64
N TYR A 48 24.07 -0.92 -3.25
CA TYR A 48 22.62 -1.04 -3.36
C TYR A 48 21.97 -1.02 -1.97
N PRO A 49 20.87 -0.29 -1.79
CA PRO A 49 20.14 -0.28 -0.53
C PRO A 49 19.51 -1.66 -0.28
N ASP A 50 19.26 -1.98 0.99
CA ASP A 50 18.47 -3.13 1.37
C ASP A 50 17.05 -3.01 0.82
N PRO A 51 16.60 -3.88 -0.12
CA PRO A 51 15.28 -3.81 -0.73
C PRO A 51 14.16 -4.07 0.27
N ARG A 52 14.46 -4.71 1.39
CA ARG A 52 13.50 -4.99 2.48
C ARG A 52 13.48 -3.92 3.54
N GLN A 53 14.43 -2.94 3.51
CA GLN A 53 14.53 -1.83 4.45
C GLN A 53 14.48 -2.29 5.92
N GLN A 54 15.08 -3.44 6.21
CA GLN A 54 14.92 -4.15 7.50
C GLN A 54 15.30 -3.27 8.68
N ARG A 55 16.48 -2.66 8.65
CA ARG A 55 16.95 -1.78 9.72
C ARG A 55 15.98 -0.61 9.99
N LEU A 56 15.48 0.03 8.95
CA LEU A 56 14.55 1.15 9.10
C LEU A 56 13.20 0.68 9.64
N ARG A 57 12.70 -0.47 9.18
CA ARG A 57 11.47 -1.08 9.69
C ARG A 57 11.58 -1.45 11.17
N GLU A 58 12.71 -2.01 11.60
CA GLU A 58 12.98 -2.35 13.00
C GLU A 58 13.02 -1.11 13.89
N MET A 59 13.69 -0.03 13.45
CA MET A 59 13.71 1.24 14.18
C MET A 59 12.31 1.86 14.32
N LEU A 60 11.51 1.83 13.26
CA LEU A 60 10.13 2.31 13.30
C LEU A 60 9.24 1.42 14.17
N ALA A 61 9.43 0.10 14.11
CA ALA A 61 8.72 -0.88 14.93
C ALA A 61 8.94 -0.59 16.44
N ALA A 62 10.19 -0.42 16.84
CA ALA A 62 10.53 -0.07 18.20
C ALA A 62 9.91 1.26 18.67
N ARG A 63 9.94 2.28 17.78
CA ARG A 63 9.36 3.60 18.08
C ARG A 63 7.82 3.60 18.14
N LYS A 64 7.16 2.79 17.32
CA LYS A 64 5.69 2.75 17.19
C LYS A 64 5.04 1.68 18.07
N GLY A 65 5.81 0.76 18.63
CA GLY A 65 5.27 -0.36 19.41
C GLY A 65 4.50 -1.39 18.58
N ILE A 66 4.87 -1.56 17.30
CA ILE A 66 4.24 -2.51 16.37
C ILE A 66 5.30 -3.44 15.76
N ALA A 67 4.89 -4.60 15.28
CA ALA A 67 5.83 -5.54 14.66
C ALA A 67 6.35 -5.01 13.32
N ALA A 68 7.64 -5.25 13.01
CA ALA A 68 8.30 -4.77 11.80
C ALA A 68 7.67 -5.31 10.50
N ASP A 69 7.11 -6.52 10.53
CA ASP A 69 6.39 -7.13 9.41
C ASP A 69 5.04 -6.46 9.09
N ARG A 70 4.56 -5.58 9.98
CA ARG A 70 3.37 -4.76 9.79
C ARG A 70 3.65 -3.34 9.31
N ILE A 71 4.89 -3.05 8.96
CA ILE A 71 5.31 -1.74 8.47
C ILE A 71 5.62 -1.85 6.98
N PHE A 72 4.94 -1.06 6.18
CA PHE A 72 5.30 -0.76 4.81
C PHE A 72 5.93 0.64 4.76
N ILE A 73 7.06 0.78 4.06
CA ILE A 73 7.76 2.05 3.85
C ILE A 73 7.75 2.33 2.35
N GLY A 74 7.12 3.41 1.96
CA GLY A 74 6.98 3.83 0.57
C GLY A 74 7.11 5.33 0.40
N SER A 75 6.96 5.81 -0.83
CA SER A 75 6.99 7.22 -1.21
C SER A 75 5.65 7.91 -0.91
N GLY A 76 5.35 8.03 0.37
CA GLY A 76 4.10 8.62 0.86
C GLY A 76 2.90 7.67 0.77
N SER A 77 1.72 8.20 1.12
CA SER A 77 0.46 7.45 1.08
C SER A 77 0.02 7.09 -0.34
N ASP A 78 0.42 7.87 -1.33
CA ASP A 78 -0.01 7.70 -2.72
C ASP A 78 0.49 6.38 -3.31
N GLU A 79 1.73 6.00 -3.00
CA GLU A 79 2.25 4.68 -3.38
C GLU A 79 1.47 3.55 -2.70
N ALA A 80 1.14 3.69 -1.42
CA ALA A 80 0.35 2.69 -0.70
C ALA A 80 -1.07 2.56 -1.26
N ILE A 81 -1.69 3.68 -1.65
CA ILE A 81 -3.01 3.72 -2.28
C ILE A 81 -2.97 3.00 -3.64
N ASP A 82 -2.02 3.33 -4.51
CA ASP A 82 -1.87 2.70 -5.82
C ASP A 82 -1.59 1.20 -5.69
N LEU A 83 -0.69 0.80 -4.80
CA LEU A 83 -0.40 -0.61 -4.53
C LEU A 83 -1.63 -1.38 -4.03
N ALA A 84 -2.48 -0.77 -3.20
CA ALA A 84 -3.71 -1.42 -2.74
C ALA A 84 -4.65 -1.74 -3.91
N TYR A 85 -4.85 -0.80 -4.85
CA TYR A 85 -5.60 -1.07 -6.08
C TYR A 85 -4.98 -2.22 -6.88
N ARG A 86 -3.68 -2.21 -7.10
CA ARG A 86 -2.96 -3.26 -7.86
C ARG A 86 -3.03 -4.63 -7.21
N ILE A 87 -3.05 -4.69 -5.89
CA ILE A 87 -3.08 -5.96 -5.14
C ILE A 87 -4.49 -6.56 -5.12
N PHE A 88 -5.52 -5.75 -4.91
CA PHE A 88 -6.85 -6.25 -4.59
C PHE A 88 -7.86 -6.13 -5.72
N CYS A 89 -7.76 -5.15 -6.61
CA CYS A 89 -8.77 -4.87 -7.61
C CYS A 89 -8.37 -5.41 -8.98
N VAL A 90 -9.22 -6.22 -9.59
CA VAL A 90 -9.07 -6.61 -11.01
C VAL A 90 -9.59 -5.46 -11.88
N PRO A 91 -8.74 -4.88 -12.76
CA PRO A 91 -9.13 -3.79 -13.65
C PRO A 91 -10.39 -4.09 -14.48
N GLY A 92 -11.22 -3.10 -14.72
CA GLY A 92 -12.46 -3.21 -15.51
C GLY A 92 -13.54 -4.09 -14.87
N ARG A 93 -13.31 -4.65 -13.66
CA ARG A 93 -14.25 -5.57 -13.00
C ARG A 93 -14.61 -5.18 -11.58
N ASP A 94 -13.59 -4.99 -10.74
CA ASP A 94 -13.78 -4.73 -9.32
C ASP A 94 -13.96 -3.21 -9.08
N ASN A 95 -14.46 -2.86 -7.91
CA ASN A 95 -14.67 -1.47 -7.54
C ASN A 95 -14.12 -1.15 -6.15
N ALA A 96 -14.01 0.13 -5.88
CA ALA A 96 -13.74 0.69 -4.57
C ALA A 96 -14.84 1.67 -4.17
N VAL A 97 -15.02 1.90 -2.89
CA VAL A 97 -15.96 2.88 -2.34
C VAL A 97 -15.19 3.95 -1.58
N SER A 98 -15.63 5.19 -1.68
CA SER A 98 -15.07 6.32 -0.93
C SER A 98 -16.14 7.33 -0.58
N ILE A 99 -15.79 8.26 0.30
CA ILE A 99 -16.60 9.46 0.58
C ILE A 99 -16.26 10.58 -0.39
N SER A 100 -17.14 11.60 -0.49
CA SER A 100 -16.91 12.82 -1.27
C SER A 100 -17.50 14.05 -0.53
N PRO A 101 -16.77 15.19 -0.43
CA PRO A 101 -15.40 15.40 -0.89
C PRO A 101 -14.36 14.70 0.00
N THR A 102 -13.25 14.24 -0.60
CA THR A 102 -12.13 13.62 0.12
C THR A 102 -10.83 13.77 -0.66
N TYR A 103 -9.76 13.11 -0.19
CA TYR A 103 -8.45 13.16 -0.81
C TYR A 103 -8.46 12.65 -2.25
N GLY A 104 -8.07 13.51 -3.19
CA GLY A 104 -8.23 13.28 -4.63
C GLY A 104 -7.45 12.08 -5.19
N MET A 105 -6.39 11.64 -4.50
CA MET A 105 -5.58 10.51 -4.98
C MET A 105 -6.32 9.18 -5.00
N TYR A 106 -7.38 9.01 -4.22
CA TYR A 106 -8.22 7.81 -4.33
C TYR A 106 -8.84 7.68 -5.72
N ARG A 107 -9.33 8.80 -6.30
CA ARG A 107 -9.86 8.86 -7.65
C ARG A 107 -8.76 8.65 -8.69
N VAL A 108 -7.65 9.40 -8.58
CA VAL A 108 -6.54 9.30 -9.53
C VAL A 108 -5.98 7.88 -9.59
N ALA A 109 -5.78 7.23 -8.45
CA ALA A 109 -5.29 5.86 -8.41
C ALA A 109 -6.31 4.85 -8.95
N ALA A 110 -7.62 5.05 -8.69
CA ALA A 110 -8.68 4.23 -9.24
C ALA A 110 -8.68 4.30 -10.77
N ASP A 111 -8.70 5.50 -11.33
CA ASP A 111 -8.74 5.74 -12.78
C ASP A 111 -7.47 5.19 -13.47
N THR A 112 -6.29 5.37 -12.84
CA THR A 112 -5.01 4.84 -13.33
C THR A 112 -5.01 3.31 -13.39
N ASN A 113 -5.71 2.64 -12.46
CA ASN A 113 -5.79 1.19 -12.39
C ASN A 113 -7.04 0.61 -13.09
N ASP A 114 -7.82 1.42 -13.81
CA ASP A 114 -9.08 1.00 -14.46
C ASP A 114 -10.04 0.34 -13.46
N VAL A 115 -10.24 0.97 -12.28
CA VAL A 115 -11.12 0.50 -11.22
C VAL A 115 -12.21 1.54 -10.97
N GLU A 116 -13.48 1.10 -10.98
CA GLU A 116 -14.61 1.97 -10.64
C GLU A 116 -14.47 2.48 -9.20
N LEU A 117 -14.47 3.81 -8.99
CA LEU A 117 -14.60 4.42 -7.67
C LEU A 117 -16.01 4.95 -7.47
N ARG A 118 -16.74 4.39 -6.52
CA ARG A 118 -18.07 4.83 -6.11
C ARG A 118 -17.94 5.84 -4.98
N GLU A 119 -18.28 7.08 -5.27
CA GLU A 119 -18.20 8.17 -4.31
C GLU A 119 -19.55 8.43 -3.68
N VAL A 120 -19.57 8.40 -2.34
CA VAL A 120 -20.76 8.65 -1.52
C VAL A 120 -20.61 10.03 -0.87
N PRO A 121 -21.46 11.00 -1.20
CA PRO A 121 -21.39 12.33 -0.61
C PRO A 121 -21.54 12.26 0.93
N LEU A 122 -20.70 13.01 1.65
CA LEU A 122 -20.86 13.26 3.08
C LEU A 122 -22.23 13.90 3.37
N GLY A 123 -22.66 13.89 4.63
CA GLY A 123 -23.80 14.67 5.08
C GLY A 123 -23.56 16.18 4.92
N ASP A 124 -24.61 16.99 5.00
CA ASP A 124 -24.51 18.45 4.89
C ASP A 124 -23.64 19.07 6.01
N ASP A 125 -23.52 18.38 7.13
CA ASP A 125 -22.65 18.69 8.27
C ASP A 125 -21.29 17.98 8.20
N PHE A 126 -20.95 17.40 7.06
CA PHE A 126 -19.78 16.55 6.83
C PHE A 126 -19.75 15.25 7.66
N SER A 127 -20.87 14.82 8.20
CA SER A 127 -20.97 13.53 8.88
C SER A 127 -20.78 12.35 7.93
N LEU A 128 -20.24 11.23 8.47
CA LEU A 128 -20.00 10.01 7.71
C LEU A 128 -21.33 9.26 7.45
N PRO A 129 -21.73 9.07 6.17
CA PRO A 129 -22.98 8.41 5.82
C PRO A 129 -22.82 6.89 5.77
N VAL A 130 -22.64 6.25 6.93
CA VAL A 130 -22.27 4.81 7.04
C VAL A 130 -23.22 3.91 6.27
N GLU A 131 -24.54 4.10 6.41
CA GLU A 131 -25.53 3.25 5.72
C GLU A 131 -25.42 3.38 4.20
N ARG A 132 -25.21 4.59 3.69
CA ARG A 132 -25.04 4.85 2.25
C ARG A 132 -23.72 4.24 1.72
N LEU A 133 -22.64 4.31 2.52
CA LEU A 133 -21.37 3.67 2.17
C LEU A 133 -21.51 2.15 2.08
N LEU A 134 -22.19 1.54 3.04
CA LEU A 134 -22.45 0.11 3.02
C LEU A 134 -23.35 -0.30 1.85
N ALA A 135 -24.36 0.51 1.52
CA ALA A 135 -25.24 0.27 0.38
C ALA A 135 -24.54 0.45 -0.99
N ALA A 136 -23.50 1.29 -1.05
CA ALA A 136 -22.70 1.48 -2.27
C ALA A 136 -21.73 0.31 -2.53
N ALA A 137 -21.43 -0.50 -1.52
CA ALA A 137 -20.57 -1.67 -1.64
C ALA A 137 -21.34 -2.88 -2.15
N ASP A 138 -20.70 -3.68 -3.00
CA ASP A 138 -21.20 -4.95 -3.50
C ASP A 138 -20.14 -6.06 -3.39
N GLU A 139 -20.41 -7.22 -3.94
CA GLU A 139 -19.48 -8.38 -3.92
C GLU A 139 -18.18 -8.15 -4.71
N ARG A 140 -18.16 -7.15 -5.61
CA ARG A 140 -16.98 -6.74 -6.37
C ARG A 140 -16.19 -5.61 -5.67
N SER A 141 -16.74 -5.06 -4.58
CA SER A 141 -16.04 -4.03 -3.81
C SER A 141 -14.87 -4.64 -3.03
N LYS A 142 -13.68 -4.11 -3.27
CA LYS A 142 -12.41 -4.59 -2.68
C LYS A 142 -11.83 -3.64 -1.66
N LEU A 143 -12.04 -2.35 -1.86
CA LEU A 143 -11.44 -1.28 -1.05
C LEU A 143 -12.52 -0.31 -0.58
N LEU A 144 -12.37 0.16 0.65
CA LEU A 144 -13.09 1.29 1.20
C LEU A 144 -12.05 2.32 1.66
N TRP A 145 -12.14 3.53 1.09
CA TRP A 145 -11.24 4.63 1.41
C TRP A 145 -11.91 5.64 2.32
N LEU A 146 -11.34 5.82 3.51
CA LEU A 146 -11.75 6.82 4.49
C LEU A 146 -10.53 7.62 4.92
N CYS A 147 -10.51 8.90 4.57
CA CYS A 147 -9.49 9.84 5.01
C CYS A 147 -9.89 10.40 6.37
N SER A 148 -9.08 10.17 7.41
CA SER A 148 -9.37 10.69 8.75
C SER A 148 -8.08 11.13 9.45
N PRO A 149 -7.92 12.42 9.83
CA PRO A 149 -8.81 13.54 9.51
C PRO A 149 -9.00 13.71 8.00
N ASN A 150 -10.23 14.08 7.57
CA ASN A 150 -10.54 14.17 6.15
C ASN A 150 -9.94 15.43 5.51
N ASN A 151 -9.42 15.28 4.31
CA ASN A 151 -9.00 16.39 3.45
C ASN A 151 -10.05 16.53 2.31
N PRO A 152 -10.73 17.68 2.13
CA PRO A 152 -10.41 19.00 2.70
C PRO A 152 -11.21 19.41 3.94
N THR A 153 -12.17 18.62 4.43
CA THR A 153 -13.14 19.05 5.44
C THR A 153 -12.56 19.18 6.85
N GLY A 154 -11.44 18.51 7.14
CA GLY A 154 -10.70 18.61 8.40
C GLY A 154 -11.29 17.86 9.59
N ASN A 155 -12.47 17.28 9.45
CA ASN A 155 -13.11 16.50 10.51
C ASN A 155 -12.54 15.05 10.56
N ALA A 156 -12.61 14.44 11.74
CA ALA A 156 -12.26 13.03 11.95
C ALA A 156 -13.54 12.18 12.06
N PHE A 157 -13.44 10.93 11.62
CA PHE A 157 -14.50 9.92 11.66
C PHE A 157 -14.15 8.82 12.64
#